data_639d55d8069153b50c166090cfc885b9
#
_entry.id   639d55d8069153b50c166090cfc885b9
#
_cell.length_a   1.000
_cell.length_b   1.000
_cell.length_c   1.000
_cell.angle_alpha   90.00
_cell.angle_beta   90.00
_cell.angle_gamma   90.00
#
_symmetry.space_group_name_H-M   'P 1'
#
loop_
_entity.id
_entity.type
_entity.pdbx_description
1 polymer ?
#
loop_
_entity_poly.entity_id
_entity_poly.type
_entity_poly.pdbx_seq_one_letter_code
_entity_poly.pdbx_strand_id
1 'polypeptide(L)'
;MCNIGMRALVPVKIGGVDDTLAIRNDWGRIHMPCPVETAMGRLSRSYGECMKTQRKLFGKRRGTAVKFGDDADSLFVQLKLSQEAPGLGYVHLGSFHDIFVDLDGKCTIRFDTDHSLHTYWNIQTVEKHIAKLTPFIKEPVSLLITHPKREEMERLAEIRERMMAL
;
A
#
# COMPACT_ATOMS: atom_id res chain seq x y z
N MET A 1 -10.56 -7.35 10.06
CA MET A 1 -10.39 -8.27 8.92
C MET A 1 -11.11 -7.69 7.71
N CYS A 2 -10.45 -7.65 6.58
CA CYS A 2 -11.09 -7.10 5.37
C CYS A 2 -12.10 -8.09 4.78
N ASN A 3 -13.37 -7.68 4.71
CA ASN A 3 -14.45 -8.52 4.17
C ASN A 3 -14.26 -8.87 2.67
N ILE A 4 -13.39 -8.14 1.99
CA ILE A 4 -13.07 -8.36 0.58
C ILE A 4 -12.12 -9.55 0.38
N GLY A 5 -11.49 -10.02 1.45
CA GLY A 5 -10.59 -11.16 1.42
C GLY A 5 -9.19 -10.86 0.90
N MET A 6 -8.89 -9.59 0.64
CA MET A 6 -7.59 -9.16 0.10
C MET A 6 -6.95 -8.05 0.93
N ARG A 7 -5.62 -8.10 1.07
CA ARG A 7 -4.82 -7.08 1.75
C ARG A 7 -4.17 -6.09 0.79
N ALA A 8 -3.83 -6.53 -0.40
CA ALA A 8 -3.17 -5.66 -1.38
C ALA A 8 -3.36 -6.16 -2.81
N LEU A 9 -3.28 -5.21 -3.75
CA LEU A 9 -3.12 -5.46 -5.17
C LEU A 9 -1.82 -4.80 -5.61
N VAL A 10 -0.85 -5.60 -6.03
CA VAL A 10 0.49 -5.14 -6.38
C VAL A 10 0.68 -5.22 -7.89
N PRO A 11 1.02 -4.10 -8.56
CA PRO A 11 1.36 -4.17 -9.99
C PRO A 11 2.66 -4.95 -10.18
N VAL A 12 2.65 -5.88 -11.11
CA VAL A 12 3.82 -6.67 -11.46
C VAL A 12 4.00 -6.69 -12.97
N LYS A 13 5.23 -6.89 -13.41
CA LYS A 13 5.54 -7.04 -14.83
C LYS A 13 6.05 -8.45 -15.07
N ILE A 14 5.28 -9.21 -15.86
CA ILE A 14 5.59 -10.62 -16.17
C ILE A 14 5.71 -10.77 -17.68
N GLY A 15 6.91 -11.12 -18.16
CA GLY A 15 7.15 -11.24 -19.59
C GLY A 15 6.86 -9.97 -20.39
N GLY A 16 7.09 -8.80 -19.81
CA GLY A 16 6.81 -7.50 -20.42
C GLY A 16 5.35 -7.06 -20.36
N VAL A 17 4.48 -7.84 -19.72
CA VAL A 17 3.05 -7.55 -19.60
C VAL A 17 2.72 -7.06 -18.18
N ASP A 18 1.88 -6.03 -18.10
CA ASP A 18 1.43 -5.46 -16.82
C ASP A 18 0.28 -6.29 -16.26
N ASP A 19 0.57 -7.02 -15.20
CA ASP A 19 -0.36 -7.86 -14.48
C ASP A 19 -0.48 -7.41 -13.03
N THR A 20 -1.28 -8.13 -12.25
CA THR A 20 -1.52 -7.85 -10.83
C THR A 20 -1.24 -9.08 -9.98
N LEU A 21 -0.56 -8.88 -8.87
CA LEU A 21 -0.44 -9.87 -7.81
C LEU A 21 -1.36 -9.44 -6.66
N ALA A 22 -2.40 -10.23 -6.40
CA ALA A 22 -3.28 -10.01 -5.27
C ALA A 22 -2.79 -10.77 -4.04
N ILE A 23 -2.72 -10.09 -2.90
CA ILE A 23 -2.34 -10.70 -1.62
C ILE A 23 -3.62 -10.88 -0.81
N ARG A 24 -3.95 -12.12 -0.48
CA ARG A 24 -5.14 -12.51 0.27
C ARG A 24 -4.97 -12.26 1.76
N ASN A 25 -6.08 -12.31 2.50
CA ASN A 25 -6.07 -12.22 3.97
C ASN A 25 -5.22 -13.30 4.64
N ASP A 26 -5.14 -14.48 4.04
CA ASP A 26 -4.32 -15.60 4.51
C ASP A 26 -2.86 -15.54 4.03
N TRP A 27 -2.46 -14.42 3.38
CA TRP A 27 -1.15 -14.18 2.77
C TRP A 27 -0.89 -14.99 1.49
N GLY A 28 -1.88 -15.77 1.04
CA GLY A 28 -1.82 -16.41 -0.27
C GLY A 28 -1.74 -15.37 -1.38
N ARG A 29 -1.06 -15.71 -2.47
CA ARG A 29 -0.89 -14.83 -3.63
C ARG A 29 -1.66 -15.36 -4.82
N ILE A 30 -2.39 -14.48 -5.50
CA ILE A 30 -3.14 -14.81 -6.70
C ILE A 30 -2.63 -13.92 -7.84
N HIS A 31 -2.18 -14.55 -8.93
CA HIS A 31 -1.86 -13.84 -10.15
C HIS A 31 -3.13 -13.52 -10.93
N MET A 32 -3.36 -12.25 -11.21
CA MET A 32 -4.46 -11.77 -12.03
C MET A 32 -3.90 -11.26 -13.35
N PRO A 33 -4.29 -11.85 -14.51
CA PRO A 33 -3.74 -11.48 -15.82
C PRO A 33 -4.35 -10.19 -16.37
N CYS A 34 -4.29 -9.12 -15.61
CA CYS A 34 -4.78 -7.80 -16.00
C CYS A 34 -4.08 -6.72 -15.17
N PRO A 35 -4.03 -5.45 -15.66
CA PRO A 35 -3.50 -4.34 -14.89
C PRO A 35 -4.27 -4.10 -13.60
N VAL A 36 -3.62 -3.48 -12.60
CA VAL A 36 -4.20 -3.22 -11.28
C VAL A 36 -5.53 -2.45 -11.36
N GLU A 37 -5.61 -1.44 -12.20
CA GLU A 37 -6.84 -0.66 -12.34
C GLU A 37 -8.01 -1.50 -12.86
N THR A 38 -7.74 -2.43 -13.77
CA THR A 38 -8.75 -3.38 -14.25
C THR A 38 -9.15 -4.35 -13.14
N ALA A 39 -8.19 -4.88 -12.40
CA ALA A 39 -8.44 -5.77 -11.26
C ALA A 39 -9.27 -5.07 -10.18
N MET A 40 -8.91 -3.86 -9.81
CA MET A 40 -9.66 -3.07 -8.83
C MET A 40 -11.06 -2.72 -9.33
N GLY A 41 -11.21 -2.39 -10.60
CA GLY A 41 -12.51 -2.14 -11.22
C GLY A 41 -13.43 -3.35 -11.18
N ARG A 42 -12.91 -4.55 -11.41
CA ARG A 42 -13.67 -5.80 -11.31
C ARG A 42 -14.09 -6.10 -9.87
N LEU A 43 -13.18 -5.94 -8.92
CA LEU A 43 -13.49 -6.09 -7.50
C LEU A 43 -14.54 -5.08 -7.06
N SER A 44 -14.38 -3.83 -7.43
CA SER A 44 -15.32 -2.76 -7.09
C SER A 44 -16.74 -3.10 -7.59
N ARG A 45 -16.87 -3.54 -8.83
CA ARG A 45 -18.16 -3.92 -9.41
C ARG A 45 -18.80 -5.12 -8.69
N SER A 46 -18.01 -6.09 -8.28
CA SER A 46 -18.51 -7.25 -7.55
C SER A 46 -19.08 -6.87 -6.18
N TYR A 47 -18.70 -5.71 -5.64
CA TYR A 47 -19.25 -5.15 -4.40
C TYR A 47 -20.28 -4.03 -4.65
N GLY A 48 -20.78 -3.90 -5.88
CA GLY A 48 -21.79 -2.89 -6.22
C GLY A 48 -21.26 -1.46 -6.31
N GLU A 49 -19.94 -1.29 -6.32
CA GLU A 49 -19.30 0.01 -6.38
C GLU A 49 -18.84 0.37 -7.80
N CYS A 50 -18.72 1.66 -8.07
CA CYS A 50 -18.21 2.18 -9.33
C CYS A 50 -16.96 3.01 -9.08
N MET A 51 -15.90 2.76 -9.82
CA MET A 51 -14.63 3.49 -9.68
C MET A 51 -14.78 4.99 -9.90
N LYS A 52 -15.68 5.41 -10.78
CA LYS A 52 -15.98 6.82 -11.01
C LYS A 52 -16.59 7.47 -9.76
N THR A 53 -17.50 6.79 -9.08
CA THR A 53 -18.10 7.24 -7.80
C THR A 53 -17.04 7.31 -6.72
N GLN A 54 -16.16 6.32 -6.64
CA GLN A 54 -15.05 6.29 -5.69
C GLN A 54 -14.11 7.48 -5.88
N ARG A 55 -13.77 7.80 -7.12
CA ARG A 55 -12.93 8.96 -7.44
C ARG A 55 -13.58 10.29 -7.01
N LYS A 56 -14.89 10.42 -7.16
CA LYS A 56 -15.63 11.58 -6.67
C LYS A 56 -15.64 11.66 -5.15
N LEU A 57 -15.82 10.54 -4.47
CA LEU A 57 -15.81 10.47 -3.01
C LEU A 57 -14.53 11.02 -2.42
N PHE A 58 -13.40 10.77 -3.06
CA PHE A 58 -12.08 11.24 -2.61
C PHE A 58 -11.63 12.54 -3.29
N GLY A 59 -12.52 13.21 -4.04
CA GLY A 59 -12.31 14.56 -4.59
C GLY A 59 -11.24 14.68 -5.67
N LYS A 60 -10.91 13.59 -6.38
CA LYS A 60 -9.84 13.58 -7.39
C LYS A 60 -10.20 12.81 -8.64
N ARG A 61 -9.70 13.28 -9.79
CA ARG A 61 -9.78 12.55 -11.05
C ARG A 61 -9.05 11.21 -11.01
N ARG A 62 -7.90 11.18 -10.33
CA ARG A 62 -7.18 9.93 -10.01
C ARG A 62 -7.47 9.62 -8.54
N GLY A 63 -8.10 8.50 -8.28
CA GLY A 63 -8.41 8.10 -6.92
C GLY A 63 -7.15 8.00 -6.07
N THR A 64 -7.23 8.47 -4.83
CA THR A 64 -6.19 8.27 -3.83
C THR A 64 -6.45 6.99 -3.05
N ALA A 65 -7.70 6.53 -3.10
CA ALA A 65 -8.17 5.36 -2.37
C ALA A 65 -9.45 4.81 -3.00
N VAL A 66 -9.82 3.63 -2.57
CA VAL A 66 -11.11 3.01 -2.88
C VAL A 66 -11.71 2.51 -1.57
N LYS A 67 -12.99 2.81 -1.35
CA LYS A 67 -13.75 2.35 -0.21
C LYS A 67 -14.89 1.45 -0.69
N PHE A 68 -15.00 0.26 -0.13
CA PHE A 68 -16.05 -0.68 -0.45
C PHE A 68 -17.18 -0.59 0.58
N GLY A 69 -18.37 -0.14 0.14
CA GLY A 69 -19.53 0.02 1.03
C GLY A 69 -19.31 1.10 2.10
N ASP A 70 -20.09 1.02 3.17
CA ASP A 70 -20.05 1.99 4.27
C ASP A 70 -19.06 1.59 5.39
N ASP A 71 -18.38 0.47 5.23
CA ASP A 71 -17.44 -0.05 6.22
C ASP A 71 -16.10 0.65 6.11
N ALA A 72 -15.69 1.37 7.17
CA ALA A 72 -14.38 2.00 7.27
C ALA A 72 -13.23 0.99 7.15
N ASP A 73 -13.46 -0.29 7.52
CA ASP A 73 -12.47 -1.36 7.39
C ASP A 73 -12.24 -1.82 5.95
N SER A 74 -13.00 -1.30 5.00
CA SER A 74 -12.88 -1.64 3.58
C SER A 74 -12.17 -0.57 2.75
N LEU A 75 -11.34 0.25 3.37
CA LEU A 75 -10.60 1.32 2.72
C LEU A 75 -9.25 0.83 2.20
N PHE A 76 -9.03 1.00 0.89
CA PHE A 76 -7.76 0.71 0.22
C PHE A 76 -7.09 2.00 -0.22
N VAL A 77 -5.84 2.19 0.15
CA VAL A 77 -5.05 3.36 -0.25
C VAL A 77 -4.14 3.03 -1.43
N GLN A 78 -4.01 3.97 -2.36
CA GLN A 78 -3.07 3.85 -3.47
C GLN A 78 -1.66 4.21 -3.05
N LEU A 79 -0.70 3.33 -3.34
CA LEU A 79 0.71 3.54 -3.07
C LEU A 79 1.57 3.01 -4.23
N LYS A 80 2.78 3.52 -4.36
CA LYS A 80 3.74 3.01 -5.33
C LYS A 80 4.38 1.73 -4.80
N LEU A 81 3.90 0.58 -5.26
CA LEU A 81 4.30 -0.75 -4.78
C LEU A 81 5.24 -1.49 -5.73
N SER A 82 5.50 -0.95 -6.89
CA SER A 82 6.42 -1.55 -7.86
C SER A 82 7.31 -0.48 -8.47
N GLN A 83 8.57 -0.81 -8.68
CA GLN A 83 9.52 0.04 -9.38
C GLN A 83 9.47 -0.19 -10.90
N GLU A 84 9.23 -1.41 -11.33
CA GLU A 84 9.26 -1.82 -12.74
C GLU A 84 7.92 -1.65 -13.45
N ALA A 85 6.83 -2.02 -12.79
CA ALA A 85 5.50 -1.90 -13.36
C ALA A 85 4.96 -0.49 -13.21
N PRO A 86 4.31 0.07 -14.25
CA PRO A 86 3.69 1.39 -14.15
C PRO A 86 2.44 1.35 -13.27
N GLY A 87 2.04 2.52 -12.81
CA GLY A 87 0.84 2.68 -12.01
C GLY A 87 1.06 2.44 -10.52
N LEU A 88 -0.03 2.53 -9.79
CA LEU A 88 -0.05 2.40 -8.33
C LEU A 88 -0.76 1.11 -7.94
N GLY A 89 -0.33 0.54 -6.81
CA GLY A 89 -1.04 -0.56 -6.17
C GLY A 89 -2.04 -0.06 -5.15
N TYR A 90 -2.77 -1.00 -4.54
CA TYR A 90 -3.75 -0.73 -3.50
C TYR A 90 -3.44 -1.57 -2.28
N VAL A 91 -3.49 -0.96 -1.11
CA VAL A 91 -3.26 -1.66 0.16
C VAL A 91 -4.41 -1.38 1.12
N HIS A 92 -4.93 -2.43 1.74
CA HIS A 92 -5.97 -2.33 2.76
C HIS A 92 -5.42 -1.60 3.99
N LEU A 93 -5.94 -0.41 4.26
CA LEU A 93 -5.42 0.46 5.33
C LEU A 93 -5.57 -0.17 6.71
N GLY A 94 -6.69 -0.87 6.95
CA GLY A 94 -6.93 -1.56 8.22
C GLY A 94 -5.99 -2.73 8.49
N SER A 95 -5.23 -3.19 7.49
CA SER A 95 -4.22 -4.24 7.65
C SER A 95 -2.87 -3.69 8.10
N PHE A 96 -2.67 -2.37 8.11
CA PHE A 96 -1.40 -1.78 8.53
C PHE A 96 -1.19 -2.00 10.03
N HIS A 97 -0.02 -2.50 10.39
CA HIS A 97 0.47 -2.39 11.76
C HIS A 97 1.15 -1.04 11.93
N ASP A 98 2.15 -0.75 11.10
CA ASP A 98 2.81 0.54 11.04
C ASP A 98 3.44 0.78 9.65
N ILE A 99 3.95 2.00 9.48
CA ILE A 99 4.73 2.40 8.31
C ILE A 99 6.14 2.72 8.82
N PHE A 100 7.08 1.85 8.49
CA PHE A 100 8.47 2.01 8.89
C PHE A 100 9.21 2.85 7.86
N VAL A 101 9.93 3.87 8.32
CA VAL A 101 10.76 4.72 7.44
C VAL A 101 12.13 4.07 7.28
N ASP A 102 12.47 3.71 6.05
CA ASP A 102 13.76 3.11 5.71
C ASP A 102 14.89 4.17 5.72
N LEU A 103 16.13 3.71 5.74
CA LEU A 103 17.29 4.61 5.78
C LEU A 103 17.42 5.53 4.55
N ASP A 104 16.88 5.12 3.42
CA ASP A 104 16.84 5.92 2.19
C ASP A 104 15.68 6.91 2.12
N GLY A 105 14.87 6.99 3.19
CA GLY A 105 13.69 7.85 3.27
C GLY A 105 12.43 7.27 2.64
N LYS A 106 12.52 6.11 2.01
CA LYS A 106 11.36 5.36 1.53
C LYS A 106 10.71 4.60 2.69
N CYS A 107 9.63 3.89 2.41
CA CYS A 107 8.83 3.28 3.47
C CYS A 107 8.61 1.79 3.24
N THR A 108 8.44 1.08 4.34
CA THR A 108 7.96 -0.29 4.35
C THR A 108 6.69 -0.35 5.18
N ILE A 109 5.60 -0.84 4.58
CA ILE A 109 4.35 -1.08 5.30
C ILE A 109 4.49 -2.43 5.99
N ARG A 110 4.37 -2.44 7.32
CA ARG A 110 4.42 -3.67 8.10
C ARG A 110 3.01 -4.07 8.51
N PHE A 111 2.63 -5.29 8.17
CA PHE A 111 1.36 -5.89 8.56
C PHE A 111 1.49 -6.68 9.87
N ASP A 112 2.59 -7.38 10.00
CA ASP A 112 2.99 -8.12 11.21
C ASP A 112 4.51 -8.35 11.19
N THR A 113 5.03 -9.22 12.06
CA THR A 113 6.47 -9.50 12.14
C THR A 113 7.04 -10.18 10.90
N ASP A 114 6.20 -10.88 10.13
CA ASP A 114 6.65 -11.71 9.01
C ASP A 114 6.23 -11.17 7.64
N HIS A 115 5.31 -10.20 7.61
CA HIS A 115 4.71 -9.72 6.38
C HIS A 115 4.80 -8.20 6.25
N SER A 116 5.37 -7.76 5.14
CA SER A 116 5.51 -6.35 4.82
C SER A 116 5.47 -6.12 3.31
N LEU A 117 5.22 -4.87 2.91
CA LEU A 117 5.31 -4.40 1.54
C LEU A 117 6.19 -3.16 1.48
N HIS A 118 7.18 -3.17 0.60
CA HIS A 118 7.99 -1.98 0.34
C HIS A 118 7.23 -1.00 -0.55
N THR A 119 7.29 0.30 -0.21
CA THR A 119 6.80 1.37 -1.07
C THR A 119 7.98 2.12 -1.69
N TYR A 120 7.85 2.51 -2.96
CA TYR A 120 8.90 3.22 -3.69
C TYR A 120 8.74 4.74 -3.64
N TRP A 121 7.80 5.22 -2.87
CA TRP A 121 7.67 6.63 -2.51
C TRP A 121 8.41 6.93 -1.21
N ASN A 122 8.88 8.17 -1.05
CA ASN A 122 9.42 8.63 0.22
C ASN A 122 8.29 8.83 1.25
N ILE A 123 8.67 8.95 2.53
CA ILE A 123 7.70 9.08 3.63
C ILE A 123 6.79 10.30 3.47
N GLN A 124 7.32 11.43 2.96
CA GLN A 124 6.53 12.64 2.79
C GLN A 124 5.38 12.43 1.80
N THR A 125 5.64 11.73 0.71
CA THR A 125 4.62 11.40 -0.30
C THR A 125 3.59 10.42 0.26
N VAL A 126 4.03 9.38 0.96
CA VAL A 126 3.13 8.40 1.58
C VAL A 126 2.25 9.07 2.64
N GLU A 127 2.83 9.86 3.52
CA GLU A 127 2.10 10.60 4.56
C GLU A 127 1.06 11.52 3.93
N LYS A 128 1.43 12.25 2.88
CA LYS A 128 0.51 13.14 2.16
C LYS A 128 -0.68 12.40 1.55
N HIS A 129 -0.44 11.22 0.98
CA HIS A 129 -1.51 10.39 0.42
C HIS A 129 -2.45 9.86 1.49
N ILE A 130 -1.92 9.37 2.60
CA ILE A 130 -2.73 8.82 3.69
C ILE A 130 -3.46 9.94 4.45
N ALA A 131 -2.84 11.11 4.61
CA ALA A 131 -3.45 12.25 5.30
C ALA A 131 -4.76 12.73 4.63
N LYS A 132 -4.91 12.54 3.32
CA LYS A 132 -6.16 12.83 2.60
C LYS A 132 -7.31 11.94 3.03
N LEU A 133 -7.03 10.82 3.68
CA LEU A 133 -8.01 9.87 4.17
C LEU A 133 -8.41 10.15 5.62
N THR A 134 -7.88 11.20 6.25
CA THR A 134 -8.15 11.55 7.65
C THR A 134 -9.64 11.54 8.01
N PRO A 135 -10.57 12.06 7.17
CA PRO A 135 -11.99 11.98 7.47
C PRO A 135 -12.55 10.57 7.59
N PHE A 136 -11.84 9.57 7.07
CA PHE A 136 -12.25 8.18 7.03
C PHE A 136 -11.49 7.30 8.04
N ILE A 137 -10.53 7.87 8.77
CA ILE A 137 -9.67 7.16 9.71
C ILE A 137 -9.91 7.67 11.12
N LYS A 138 -9.97 6.78 12.11
CA LYS A 138 -10.20 7.14 13.53
C LYS A 138 -8.93 7.66 14.20
N GLU A 139 -7.74 7.22 13.78
CA GLU A 139 -6.47 7.58 14.39
C GLU A 139 -5.66 8.53 13.48
N PRO A 140 -4.88 9.48 14.06
CA PRO A 140 -3.97 10.31 13.28
C PRO A 140 -2.92 9.46 12.54
N VAL A 141 -2.64 9.81 11.29
CA VAL A 141 -1.66 9.11 10.45
C VAL A 141 -0.27 9.10 11.09
N SER A 142 0.09 10.17 11.81
CA SER A 142 1.37 10.28 12.49
C SER A 142 1.64 9.15 13.48
N LEU A 143 0.59 8.56 14.06
CA LEU A 143 0.72 7.41 14.97
C LEU A 143 1.06 6.11 14.25
N LEU A 144 0.81 6.02 12.95
CA LEU A 144 1.16 4.86 12.14
C LEU A 144 2.62 4.86 11.69
N ILE A 145 3.28 6.03 11.72
CA ILE A 145 4.62 6.19 11.19
C ILE A 145 5.66 5.91 12.27
N THR A 146 6.51 4.92 12.00
CA THR A 146 7.61 4.55 12.87
C THR A 146 8.93 4.96 12.25
N HIS A 147 9.66 5.81 12.94
CA HIS A 147 11.03 6.17 12.57
C HIS A 147 12.01 5.28 13.33
N PRO A 148 13.08 4.80 12.68
CA PRO A 148 14.13 4.10 13.41
C PRO A 148 14.78 5.05 14.42
N LYS A 149 15.10 4.53 15.61
CA LYS A 149 15.82 5.29 16.62
C LYS A 149 17.22 5.63 16.10
N ARG A 150 17.75 6.78 16.51
CA ARG A 150 19.08 7.24 16.08
C ARG A 150 20.16 6.17 16.24
N GLU A 151 20.15 5.48 17.40
CA GLU A 151 21.08 4.39 17.69
C GLU A 151 20.91 3.22 16.72
N GLU A 152 19.70 2.87 16.38
CA GLU A 152 19.41 1.83 15.39
C GLU A 152 19.85 2.24 14.00
N MET A 153 19.68 3.51 13.63
CA MET A 153 20.14 4.04 12.35
C MET A 153 21.67 3.98 12.23
N GLU A 154 22.38 4.36 13.27
CA GLU A 154 23.84 4.30 13.32
C GLU A 154 24.32 2.84 13.20
N ARG A 155 23.67 1.91 13.91
CA ARG A 155 24.00 0.48 13.84
C ARG A 155 23.74 -0.10 12.45
N LEU A 156 22.61 0.24 11.82
CA LEU A 156 22.30 -0.20 10.47
C LEU A 156 23.25 0.39 9.43
N ALA A 157 23.64 1.64 9.60
CA ALA A 157 24.65 2.28 8.74
C ALA A 157 26.00 1.57 8.84
N GLU A 158 26.46 1.21 10.06
CA GLU A 158 27.68 0.46 10.28
C GLU A 158 27.63 -0.93 9.61
N ILE A 159 26.52 -1.64 9.75
CA ILE A 159 26.31 -2.95 9.11
C ILE A 159 26.38 -2.82 7.60
N ARG A 160 25.74 -1.79 7.04
CA ARG A 160 25.76 -1.52 5.60
C ARG A 160 27.17 -1.22 5.10
N GLU A 161 27.92 -0.40 5.81
CA GLU A 161 29.31 -0.10 5.47
C GLU A 161 30.18 -1.35 5.49
N ARG A 162 30.03 -2.22 6.50
CA ARG A 162 30.74 -3.50 6.59
C ARG A 162 30.39 -4.42 5.43
N MET A 163 29.13 -4.49 5.05
CA MET A 163 28.68 -5.30 3.91
C MET A 163 29.22 -4.77 2.58
N MET A 164 29.36 -3.45 2.43
CA MET A 164 29.91 -2.84 1.22
C MET A 164 31.45 -2.91 1.16
N ALA A 165 32.11 -3.08 2.30
CA ALA A 165 33.57 -3.22 2.38
C ALA A 165 34.06 -4.65 2.09
N LEU A 166 33.16 -5.60 2.01
CA LEU A 166 33.45 -6.97 1.60
C LEU A 166 33.38 -7.09 0.07
#